data_d95b392835be05787666d6a34db1d066
#
_entry.id   d95b392835be05787666d6a34db1d066
#
_cell.length_a   1.000
_cell.length_b   1.000
_cell.length_c   1.000
_cell.angle_alpha   90.00
_cell.angle_beta   90.00
_cell.angle_gamma   90.00
#
_symmetry.space_group_name_H-M   'P 1'
#
loop_
_entity.id
_entity.type
_entity.pdbx_description
1 polymer ?
#
loop_
_entity_poly.entity_id
_entity_poly.type
_entity_poly.pdbx_seq_one_letter_code
_entity_poly.pdbx_strand_id
1 'polypeptide(L)'
;MISSEWGLRSCRRLGAAVLLAASWALAPQVAGAQSIVMAGSYQNFDVLNNTGGTVYGFEMEVYGVSKSQLTRIFPSNFPNLNVIRYGVGTATDFPGGVRVRWAANYDPATGQYSTQTGVPATLTSVPGDSCWTIGMPGTYATAGCEHFGISTAYVNPTQINYYWLVDDPNNHGTLIPNSKYVNLPAPVWSAIPPANPGLAPVVVAEVQAPPAPPARFGDAQWVKVYKVEQQGKVDLNELVGDNHAVVPENAAQLETSWSLLQADPADGGAQRRRGKLANQGGVGNGNHAVVRRYEYYQYAGVYDPITHEALCADLTCTAPSPGELGDAIGAQNAAANLDVNALTVSVTGGGSVSSADKVFSCGNKCYGVYAQGATVTLTAKANSGSAFTSWGGACAGNLATCTVSMGAEKTVTALFTTVAGGGGGGGGGGGGGGGNSQFKVSVGRSNAGTVLSNLPGINCGSNCSANFAANSLITLTATPPAGLAFLGWSGACTGTSPVCNITLTKDSSVVASFSK
;
A
#
# COMPACT_ATOMS: atom_id res chain seq x y z
N MET A 1 -52.10 -53.34 2.74
CA MET A 1 -53.06 -53.85 3.79
C MET A 1 -53.07 -52.78 4.87
N ILE A 2 -54.29 -52.21 5.01
CA ILE A 2 -54.91 -51.66 6.23
C ILE A 2 -54.19 -50.37 6.76
N SER A 3 -54.66 -49.17 6.48
CA SER A 3 -55.84 -48.36 6.84
C SER A 3 -55.97 -48.12 8.36
N SER A 4 -56.08 -46.91 8.82
CA SER A 4 -57.24 -46.11 9.22
C SER A 4 -56.72 -44.93 10.07
N GLU A 5 -56.91 -43.68 9.73
CA GLU A 5 -58.07 -42.78 9.89
C GLU A 5 -58.54 -42.51 11.33
N TRP A 6 -58.92 -41.21 11.51
CA TRP A 6 -59.74 -40.52 12.51
C TRP A 6 -59.03 -39.98 13.75
N GLY A 7 -59.19 -38.72 14.17
CA GLY A 7 -60.33 -37.83 13.94
C GLY A 7 -60.08 -36.45 14.60
N LEU A 8 -60.72 -35.46 14.04
CA LEU A 8 -60.88 -34.08 14.54
C LEU A 8 -61.59 -34.04 15.93
N ARG A 9 -61.10 -33.12 16.78
CA ARG A 9 -62.02 -32.37 17.68
C ARG A 9 -61.51 -30.91 17.85
N SER A 10 -62.37 -30.01 17.44
CA SER A 10 -62.38 -28.61 17.72
C SER A 10 -62.61 -28.28 19.19
N CYS A 11 -61.97 -27.28 19.75
CA CYS A 11 -62.47 -26.50 20.87
C CYS A 11 -62.05 -25.04 20.80
N ARG A 12 -62.99 -24.21 21.14
CA ARG A 12 -63.19 -22.80 20.95
C ARG A 12 -62.24 -21.90 21.82
N ARG A 13 -61.86 -20.81 21.26
CA ARG A 13 -61.76 -19.42 21.75
C ARG A 13 -61.56 -19.19 23.26
N LEU A 14 -60.42 -18.52 23.56
CA LEU A 14 -60.39 -17.43 24.53
C LEU A 14 -59.25 -16.50 24.10
N GLY A 15 -59.60 -15.24 23.84
CA GLY A 15 -58.65 -14.22 23.46
C GLY A 15 -57.86 -13.74 24.69
N ALA A 16 -56.55 -13.67 24.52
CA ALA A 16 -55.68 -12.86 25.34
C ALA A 16 -54.80 -12.01 24.40
N ALA A 17 -55.03 -10.71 24.43
CA ALA A 17 -54.15 -9.73 23.75
C ALA A 17 -52.79 -9.75 24.44
N VAL A 18 -51.79 -10.33 23.81
CA VAL A 18 -50.40 -10.20 24.21
C VAL A 18 -49.82 -9.01 23.47
N LEU A 19 -49.57 -7.93 24.23
CA LEU A 19 -48.75 -6.83 23.80
C LEU A 19 -47.34 -7.34 23.49
N LEU A 20 -47.03 -7.51 22.23
CA LEU A 20 -45.68 -7.73 21.75
C LEU A 20 -44.88 -6.41 21.89
N ALA A 21 -44.20 -6.24 23.02
CA ALA A 21 -43.10 -5.31 23.14
C ALA A 21 -42.00 -5.80 22.19
N ALA A 22 -41.86 -5.14 21.03
CA ALA A 22 -40.74 -5.34 20.13
C ALA A 22 -39.47 -4.84 20.85
N SER A 23 -38.80 -5.72 21.58
CA SER A 23 -37.42 -5.53 21.98
C SER A 23 -36.56 -5.59 20.70
N TRP A 24 -36.21 -4.44 20.21
CA TRP A 24 -35.12 -4.33 19.24
C TRP A 24 -33.84 -4.79 19.95
N ALA A 25 -33.53 -6.07 19.85
CA ALA A 25 -32.21 -6.56 20.15
C ALA A 25 -31.26 -5.87 19.12
N LEU A 26 -30.52 -4.88 19.58
CA LEU A 26 -29.32 -4.40 18.91
C LEU A 26 -28.38 -5.63 18.82
N ALA A 27 -28.47 -6.37 17.75
CA ALA A 27 -27.43 -7.31 17.40
C ALA A 27 -26.12 -6.50 17.35
N PRO A 28 -25.06 -6.95 18.04
CA PRO A 28 -23.76 -6.31 17.85
C PRO A 28 -23.45 -6.41 16.36
N GLN A 29 -23.36 -5.28 15.68
CA GLN A 29 -22.80 -5.23 14.35
C GLN A 29 -21.39 -5.76 14.52
N VAL A 30 -21.16 -6.99 14.11
CA VAL A 30 -19.81 -7.49 13.85
C VAL A 30 -19.25 -6.51 12.82
N ALA A 31 -18.32 -5.69 13.25
CA ALA A 31 -17.59 -4.83 12.34
C ALA A 31 -17.01 -5.76 11.26
N GLY A 32 -17.61 -5.75 10.08
CA GLY A 32 -17.14 -6.57 8.98
C GLY A 32 -15.68 -6.25 8.78
N ALA A 33 -14.84 -7.27 8.75
CA ALA A 33 -13.44 -7.11 8.42
C ALA A 33 -13.39 -6.30 7.13
N GLN A 34 -12.81 -5.07 7.21
CA GLN A 34 -12.67 -4.22 6.04
C GLN A 34 -11.80 -4.97 5.03
N SER A 35 -12.38 -5.32 3.90
CA SER A 35 -11.63 -5.92 2.81
C SER A 35 -10.67 -4.84 2.28
N ILE A 36 -9.39 -5.06 2.49
CA ILE A 36 -8.37 -4.19 1.95
C ILE A 36 -8.23 -4.53 0.49
N VAL A 37 -8.52 -3.55 -0.34
CA VAL A 37 -8.36 -3.67 -1.78
C VAL A 37 -6.94 -3.24 -2.12
N MET A 38 -6.13 -4.17 -2.64
CA MET A 38 -4.85 -3.79 -3.22
C MET A 38 -5.07 -3.04 -4.52
N ALA A 39 -4.49 -1.85 -4.63
CA ALA A 39 -4.69 -0.97 -5.78
C ALA A 39 -3.95 -1.44 -7.04
N GLY A 40 -3.09 -2.43 -6.92
CA GLY A 40 -2.36 -3.04 -8.03
C GLY A 40 -1.13 -3.80 -7.56
N SER A 41 -0.66 -4.73 -8.35
CA SER A 41 0.64 -5.35 -8.16
C SER A 41 1.50 -5.11 -9.39
N TYR A 42 2.75 -4.76 -9.15
CA TYR A 42 3.72 -4.47 -10.20
C TYR A 42 4.83 -5.49 -10.09
N GLN A 43 5.15 -6.07 -11.23
CA GLN A 43 6.24 -7.04 -11.30
C GLN A 43 7.14 -6.63 -12.44
N ASN A 44 8.39 -6.46 -12.11
CA ASN A 44 9.43 -6.07 -13.03
C ASN A 44 10.66 -6.89 -12.72
N PHE A 45 11.23 -7.57 -13.70
CA PHE A 45 12.31 -8.48 -13.46
C PHE A 45 13.30 -8.57 -14.61
N ASP A 46 14.54 -8.84 -14.21
CA ASP A 46 15.64 -9.19 -15.06
C ASP A 46 15.71 -10.71 -15.19
N VAL A 47 15.70 -11.21 -16.41
CA VAL A 47 15.71 -12.65 -16.70
C VAL A 47 16.93 -13.02 -17.51
N LEU A 48 17.75 -13.92 -16.98
CA LEU A 48 18.90 -14.47 -17.66
C LEU A 48 18.47 -15.64 -18.57
N ASN A 49 19.04 -15.70 -19.77
CA ASN A 49 18.80 -16.83 -20.65
C ASN A 49 19.63 -18.05 -20.20
N ASN A 50 19.02 -18.90 -19.40
CA ASN A 50 19.60 -20.17 -18.90
C ASN A 50 19.18 -21.41 -19.70
N THR A 51 18.64 -21.22 -20.91
CA THR A 51 18.15 -22.34 -21.74
C THR A 51 19.26 -23.18 -22.36
N GLY A 52 20.47 -22.66 -22.38
CA GLY A 52 21.61 -23.28 -23.07
C GLY A 52 21.63 -23.04 -24.59
N GLY A 53 20.69 -22.28 -25.13
CA GLY A 53 20.59 -21.93 -26.55
C GLY A 53 20.07 -20.52 -26.76
N THR A 54 19.99 -20.11 -28.03
CA THR A 54 19.42 -18.82 -28.42
C THR A 54 17.90 -18.83 -28.27
N VAL A 55 17.35 -17.73 -27.78
CA VAL A 55 15.91 -17.51 -27.62
C VAL A 55 15.45 -16.28 -28.40
N TYR A 56 14.17 -16.24 -28.78
CA TYR A 56 13.62 -15.25 -29.71
C TYR A 56 12.42 -14.50 -29.14
N GLY A 57 12.20 -14.58 -27.84
CA GLY A 57 11.12 -13.90 -27.14
C GLY A 57 10.92 -14.42 -25.75
N PHE A 58 9.91 -13.84 -25.08
CA PHE A 58 9.54 -14.18 -23.71
C PHE A 58 8.03 -14.21 -23.55
N GLU A 59 7.53 -15.05 -22.67
CA GLU A 59 6.11 -15.20 -22.37
C GLU A 59 5.88 -15.28 -20.86
N MET A 60 4.86 -14.56 -20.40
CA MET A 60 4.30 -14.70 -19.05
C MET A 60 2.89 -15.25 -19.15
N GLU A 61 2.59 -16.29 -18.39
CA GLU A 61 1.21 -16.72 -18.10
C GLU A 61 0.81 -16.23 -16.72
N VAL A 62 -0.17 -15.33 -16.67
CA VAL A 62 -0.62 -14.65 -15.44
C VAL A 62 -1.99 -15.18 -15.09
N TYR A 63 -2.07 -16.03 -14.08
CA TYR A 63 -3.31 -16.67 -13.64
C TYR A 63 -4.11 -15.78 -12.69
N GLY A 64 -5.44 -15.88 -12.76
CA GLY A 64 -6.35 -15.08 -11.94
C GLY A 64 -6.54 -13.64 -12.40
N VAL A 65 -5.96 -13.26 -13.54
CA VAL A 65 -6.01 -11.91 -14.11
C VAL A 65 -6.48 -11.99 -15.56
N SER A 66 -7.38 -11.10 -15.96
CA SER A 66 -7.77 -10.94 -17.38
C SER A 66 -6.98 -9.80 -18.04
N LYS A 67 -6.96 -9.80 -19.37
CA LYS A 67 -6.32 -8.73 -20.16
C LYS A 67 -6.81 -7.32 -19.78
N SER A 68 -8.10 -7.17 -19.50
CA SER A 68 -8.69 -5.88 -19.12
C SER A 68 -8.22 -5.36 -17.76
N GLN A 69 -7.64 -6.21 -16.93
CA GLN A 69 -7.10 -5.89 -15.62
C GLN A 69 -5.60 -5.57 -15.64
N LEU A 70 -4.92 -5.78 -16.78
CA LEU A 70 -3.57 -5.29 -16.97
C LEU A 70 -3.62 -3.78 -17.23
N THR A 71 -2.98 -3.01 -16.37
CA THR A 71 -2.89 -1.55 -16.53
C THR A 71 -1.67 -1.13 -17.30
N ARG A 72 -0.61 -1.97 -17.28
CA ARG A 72 0.63 -1.70 -17.98
C ARG A 72 1.37 -2.98 -18.31
N ILE A 73 2.08 -2.96 -19.43
CA ILE A 73 3.01 -3.99 -19.89
C ILE A 73 4.31 -3.29 -20.25
N PHE A 74 5.43 -3.78 -19.75
CA PHE A 74 6.76 -3.27 -20.06
C PHE A 74 7.61 -4.37 -20.75
N PRO A 75 8.39 -4.06 -21.80
CA PRO A 75 8.55 -2.78 -22.49
C PRO A 75 7.26 -2.29 -23.16
N SER A 76 7.00 -0.98 -23.04
CA SER A 76 5.92 -0.29 -23.74
C SER A 76 6.50 0.62 -24.82
N ASN A 77 5.64 1.17 -25.69
CA ASN A 77 6.07 2.14 -26.71
C ASN A 77 6.64 3.41 -26.07
N PHE A 78 7.90 3.42 -25.74
CA PHE A 78 8.65 4.64 -25.46
C PHE A 78 9.16 5.20 -26.79
N PRO A 79 8.76 6.41 -27.19
CA PRO A 79 9.03 6.94 -28.55
C PRO A 79 10.51 7.14 -28.89
N ASN A 80 11.44 6.94 -27.95
CA ASN A 80 12.87 7.19 -28.13
C ASN A 80 13.78 6.00 -27.78
N LEU A 81 13.22 4.79 -27.52
CA LEU A 81 14.01 3.64 -27.16
C LEU A 81 14.14 2.65 -28.33
N ASN A 82 15.21 2.79 -29.12
CA ASN A 82 15.65 1.79 -30.10
C ASN A 82 16.14 0.47 -29.46
N VAL A 83 15.75 0.19 -28.22
CA VAL A 83 16.36 -0.86 -27.37
C VAL A 83 15.33 -1.92 -26.94
N ILE A 84 14.13 -1.90 -27.51
CA ILE A 84 13.12 -2.92 -27.22
C ILE A 84 13.38 -4.10 -28.14
N ARG A 85 14.16 -5.08 -27.67
CA ARG A 85 14.60 -6.23 -28.48
C ARG A 85 13.41 -7.00 -29.09
N TYR A 86 12.35 -7.22 -28.34
CA TYR A 86 11.20 -8.02 -28.78
C TYR A 86 9.93 -7.19 -29.02
N GLY A 87 10.06 -5.86 -29.09
CA GLY A 87 8.92 -4.98 -29.26
C GLY A 87 8.01 -4.89 -28.04
N VAL A 88 6.79 -4.40 -28.25
CA VAL A 88 5.78 -4.25 -27.19
C VAL A 88 5.12 -5.58 -26.90
N GLY A 89 4.97 -5.93 -25.62
CA GLY A 89 4.27 -7.14 -25.21
C GLY A 89 2.80 -7.13 -25.64
N THR A 90 2.33 -8.24 -26.15
CA THR A 90 0.92 -8.46 -26.55
C THR A 90 0.21 -9.33 -25.54
N ALA A 91 -0.97 -8.90 -25.09
CA ALA A 91 -1.77 -9.63 -24.12
C ALA A 91 -2.95 -10.36 -24.79
N THR A 92 -3.14 -11.64 -24.43
CA THR A 92 -4.25 -12.47 -24.91
C THR A 92 -4.81 -13.30 -23.77
N ASP A 93 -6.13 -13.25 -23.55
CA ASP A 93 -6.78 -14.06 -22.53
C ASP A 93 -6.72 -15.56 -22.90
N PHE A 94 -6.57 -16.39 -21.86
CA PHE A 94 -6.70 -17.85 -21.95
C PHE A 94 -7.56 -18.35 -20.76
N PRO A 95 -8.06 -19.60 -20.78
CA PRO A 95 -8.82 -20.15 -19.65
C PRO A 95 -8.02 -20.10 -18.35
N GLY A 96 -8.46 -19.23 -17.41
CA GLY A 96 -7.84 -19.06 -16.10
C GLY A 96 -6.87 -17.88 -15.98
N GLY A 97 -6.59 -17.13 -17.06
CA GLY A 97 -5.67 -16.01 -16.96
C GLY A 97 -5.42 -15.24 -18.26
N VAL A 98 -4.35 -14.47 -18.27
CA VAL A 98 -3.85 -13.72 -19.43
C VAL A 98 -2.41 -14.11 -19.75
N ARG A 99 -2.12 -14.26 -21.02
CA ARG A 99 -0.78 -14.49 -21.55
C ARG A 99 -0.25 -13.19 -22.11
N VAL A 100 0.94 -12.79 -21.69
CA VAL A 100 1.68 -11.64 -22.22
C VAL A 100 2.91 -12.15 -22.94
N ARG A 101 3.05 -11.79 -24.21
CA ARG A 101 4.11 -12.30 -25.08
C ARG A 101 4.87 -11.16 -25.74
N TRP A 102 6.19 -11.24 -25.69
CA TRP A 102 7.14 -10.42 -26.43
C TRP A 102 7.87 -11.35 -27.40
N ALA A 103 7.82 -11.08 -28.69
CA ALA A 103 8.29 -12.02 -29.71
C ALA A 103 9.02 -11.31 -30.84
N ALA A 104 10.15 -11.87 -31.25
CA ALA A 104 10.83 -11.44 -32.46
C ALA A 104 9.99 -11.76 -33.70
N ASN A 105 10.07 -10.91 -34.71
CA ASN A 105 9.46 -11.18 -36.00
C ASN A 105 10.34 -12.15 -36.81
N TYR A 106 9.72 -13.12 -37.47
CA TYR A 106 10.37 -14.04 -38.39
C TYR A 106 10.24 -13.53 -39.83
N ASP A 107 11.34 -13.53 -40.55
CA ASP A 107 11.35 -13.23 -41.98
C ASP A 107 11.49 -14.55 -42.80
N PRO A 108 10.43 -14.99 -43.46
CA PRO A 108 10.47 -16.24 -44.24
C PRO A 108 11.39 -16.15 -45.46
N ALA A 109 11.73 -14.94 -45.94
CA ALA A 109 12.62 -14.79 -47.09
C ALA A 109 14.09 -15.04 -46.72
N THR A 110 14.47 -14.69 -45.48
CA THR A 110 15.84 -14.89 -44.98
C THR A 110 15.96 -16.10 -44.06
N GLY A 111 14.84 -16.63 -43.57
CA GLY A 111 14.82 -17.69 -42.55
C GLY A 111 15.31 -17.25 -41.18
N GLN A 112 15.28 -15.95 -40.88
CA GLN A 112 15.85 -15.39 -39.67
C GLN A 112 14.84 -14.61 -38.84
N TYR A 113 15.08 -14.57 -37.52
CA TYR A 113 14.34 -13.71 -36.62
C TYR A 113 14.98 -12.31 -36.55
N SER A 114 14.16 -11.29 -36.39
CA SER A 114 14.60 -9.89 -36.34
C SER A 114 15.57 -9.60 -35.18
N THR A 115 15.52 -10.39 -34.13
CA THR A 115 16.33 -10.23 -32.91
C THR A 115 16.36 -11.52 -32.10
N GLN A 116 17.31 -11.62 -31.17
CA GLN A 116 17.52 -12.80 -30.33
C GLN A 116 18.27 -12.45 -29.04
N THR A 117 18.16 -13.32 -28.02
CA THR A 117 18.96 -13.27 -26.79
C THR A 117 19.82 -14.53 -26.72
N GLY A 118 21.14 -14.36 -26.70
CA GLY A 118 22.09 -15.45 -26.52
C GLY A 118 22.16 -15.92 -25.07
N VAL A 119 22.90 -16.99 -24.83
CA VAL A 119 23.28 -17.42 -23.49
C VAL A 119 24.32 -16.43 -22.94
N PRO A 120 24.20 -15.96 -21.68
CA PRO A 120 25.19 -15.05 -21.09
C PRO A 120 26.56 -15.73 -21.00
N ALA A 121 27.62 -14.97 -21.27
CA ALA A 121 28.99 -15.50 -21.23
C ALA A 121 29.43 -15.84 -19.79
N THR A 122 28.91 -15.13 -18.82
CA THR A 122 29.14 -15.36 -17.38
C THR A 122 27.85 -15.06 -16.63
N LEU A 123 27.42 -15.99 -15.78
CA LEU A 123 26.29 -15.77 -14.89
C LEU A 123 26.85 -15.09 -13.64
N THR A 124 26.77 -13.76 -13.61
CA THR A 124 27.18 -12.95 -12.45
C THR A 124 25.96 -12.60 -11.60
N SER A 125 26.19 -12.04 -10.41
CA SER A 125 25.11 -11.47 -9.61
C SER A 125 24.34 -10.44 -10.44
N VAL A 126 23.03 -10.29 -10.18
CA VAL A 126 22.13 -9.34 -10.83
C VAL A 126 21.85 -8.18 -9.87
N PRO A 127 22.83 -7.30 -9.57
CA PRO A 127 22.60 -6.14 -8.73
C PRO A 127 21.81 -5.10 -9.51
N GLY A 128 20.79 -4.53 -8.90
CA GLY A 128 19.98 -3.49 -9.50
C GLY A 128 19.25 -3.92 -10.78
N ASP A 129 19.15 -3.04 -11.75
CA ASP A 129 18.53 -3.28 -13.06
C ASP A 129 19.58 -3.70 -14.11
N SER A 130 20.34 -4.75 -13.82
CA SER A 130 21.51 -5.17 -14.62
C SER A 130 21.19 -5.50 -16.08
N CYS A 131 19.97 -5.91 -16.39
CA CYS A 131 19.52 -6.19 -17.76
C CYS A 131 18.92 -4.97 -18.44
N TRP A 132 18.78 -3.85 -17.73
CA TRP A 132 18.30 -2.59 -18.27
C TRP A 132 19.44 -1.72 -18.74
N THR A 133 19.61 -1.59 -20.05
CA THR A 133 20.74 -0.87 -20.62
C THR A 133 20.33 0.35 -21.43
N ILE A 134 19.38 1.15 -20.91
CA ILE A 134 19.11 2.47 -21.50
C ILE A 134 20.37 3.32 -21.37
N GLY A 135 21.03 3.57 -22.49
CA GLY A 135 22.25 4.37 -22.56
C GLY A 135 23.57 3.61 -22.60
N MET A 136 23.56 2.28 -22.55
CA MET A 136 24.76 1.46 -22.74
C MET A 136 24.62 0.47 -23.91
N PRO A 137 24.65 0.92 -25.18
CA PRO A 137 24.38 0.09 -26.36
C PRO A 137 25.32 -1.11 -26.53
N GLY A 138 26.49 -1.09 -25.90
CA GLY A 138 27.50 -2.14 -26.08
C GLY A 138 27.30 -3.40 -25.24
N THR A 139 26.62 -3.34 -24.12
CA THR A 139 26.48 -4.46 -23.17
C THR A 139 25.18 -5.22 -23.34
N TYR A 140 24.12 -4.56 -23.78
CA TYR A 140 22.79 -5.14 -23.94
C TYR A 140 22.74 -6.33 -24.92
N ALA A 141 23.40 -6.21 -26.07
CA ALA A 141 23.40 -7.26 -27.08
C ALA A 141 24.10 -8.56 -26.64
N THR A 142 25.01 -8.46 -25.67
CA THR A 142 25.86 -9.58 -25.20
C THR A 142 25.51 -10.03 -23.77
N ALA A 143 24.63 -9.31 -23.06
CA ALA A 143 24.34 -9.59 -21.66
C ALA A 143 23.62 -10.94 -21.46
N GLY A 144 22.93 -11.47 -22.49
CA GLY A 144 22.18 -12.73 -22.37
C GLY A 144 21.00 -12.63 -21.39
N CYS A 145 20.51 -11.43 -21.16
CA CYS A 145 19.37 -11.18 -20.29
C CYS A 145 18.43 -10.11 -20.86
N GLU A 146 17.22 -10.08 -20.35
CA GLU A 146 16.15 -9.16 -20.72
C GLU A 146 15.40 -8.66 -19.48
N HIS A 147 14.66 -7.58 -19.68
CA HIS A 147 13.93 -6.88 -18.64
C HIS A 147 12.45 -6.76 -19.02
N PHE A 148 11.56 -7.27 -18.17
CA PHE A 148 10.13 -7.32 -18.40
C PHE A 148 9.35 -6.84 -17.20
N GLY A 149 8.08 -6.42 -17.39
CA GLY A 149 7.20 -6.01 -16.30
C GLY A 149 5.73 -5.98 -16.69
N ILE A 150 4.88 -6.13 -15.68
CA ILE A 150 3.43 -5.93 -15.78
C ILE A 150 2.91 -5.20 -14.55
N SER A 151 1.77 -4.53 -14.69
CA SER A 151 0.97 -4.06 -13.56
C SER A 151 -0.50 -4.40 -13.75
N THR A 152 -1.20 -4.57 -12.63
CA THR A 152 -2.62 -4.93 -12.58
C THR A 152 -3.42 -3.88 -11.82
N ALA A 153 -4.72 -3.78 -12.08
CA ALA A 153 -5.64 -2.92 -11.33
C ALA A 153 -6.53 -3.75 -10.43
N TYR A 154 -6.47 -3.49 -9.12
CA TYR A 154 -7.36 -4.06 -8.10
C TYR A 154 -7.43 -5.59 -8.04
N VAL A 155 -6.44 -6.28 -8.61
CA VAL A 155 -6.37 -7.73 -8.62
C VAL A 155 -4.92 -8.19 -8.52
N ASN A 156 -4.70 -9.29 -7.79
CA ASN A 156 -3.41 -9.96 -7.72
C ASN A 156 -3.41 -11.20 -8.59
N PRO A 157 -2.34 -11.45 -9.30
CA PRO A 157 -2.09 -12.76 -9.87
C PRO A 157 -2.10 -13.84 -8.77
N THR A 158 -2.69 -14.99 -9.06
CA THR A 158 -2.63 -16.17 -8.17
C THR A 158 -1.39 -17.01 -8.44
N GLN A 159 -0.86 -16.94 -9.66
CA GLN A 159 0.36 -17.61 -10.11
C GLN A 159 0.86 -16.90 -11.36
N ILE A 160 2.18 -16.86 -11.56
CA ILE A 160 2.81 -16.42 -12.81
C ILE A 160 3.83 -17.46 -13.22
N ASN A 161 3.74 -17.92 -14.48
CA ASN A 161 4.72 -18.77 -15.12
C ASN A 161 5.47 -17.98 -16.19
N TYR A 162 6.75 -18.27 -16.36
CA TYR A 162 7.63 -17.58 -17.28
C TYR A 162 8.31 -18.55 -18.22
N TYR A 163 8.42 -18.16 -19.50
CA TYR A 163 9.04 -18.97 -20.53
C TYR A 163 9.87 -18.13 -21.48
N TRP A 164 11.07 -18.57 -21.78
CA TRP A 164 11.73 -18.14 -22.98
C TRP A 164 11.04 -18.77 -24.20
N LEU A 165 10.98 -18.02 -25.31
CA LEU A 165 10.42 -18.49 -26.56
C LEU A 165 11.53 -18.97 -27.49
N VAL A 166 11.37 -20.18 -28.01
CA VAL A 166 12.29 -20.80 -28.94
C VAL A 166 11.56 -21.07 -30.27
N ASP A 167 12.32 -21.22 -31.36
CA ASP A 167 11.78 -21.63 -32.64
C ASP A 167 11.24 -23.06 -32.55
N ASP A 168 10.05 -23.30 -33.11
CA ASP A 168 9.47 -24.64 -33.18
C ASP A 168 10.26 -25.50 -34.18
N PRO A 169 10.92 -26.59 -33.76
CA PRO A 169 11.69 -27.43 -34.63
C PRO A 169 10.87 -28.12 -35.72
N ASN A 170 9.55 -28.19 -35.53
CA ASN A 170 8.62 -28.80 -36.50
C ASN A 170 7.96 -27.77 -37.42
N ASN A 171 8.02 -26.47 -37.05
CA ASN A 171 7.39 -25.39 -37.78
C ASN A 171 8.19 -24.10 -37.66
N HIS A 172 9.34 -24.03 -38.33
CA HIS A 172 10.25 -22.88 -38.30
C HIS A 172 9.52 -21.57 -38.57
N GLY A 173 9.86 -20.56 -37.80
CA GLY A 173 9.21 -19.25 -37.81
C GLY A 173 8.02 -19.14 -36.84
N THR A 174 7.64 -20.23 -36.17
CA THR A 174 6.67 -20.23 -35.10
C THR A 174 7.40 -20.32 -33.77
N LEU A 175 7.08 -19.40 -32.84
CA LEU A 175 7.69 -19.41 -31.52
C LEU A 175 6.82 -20.18 -30.52
N ILE A 176 7.45 -21.11 -29.81
CA ILE A 176 6.84 -21.91 -28.75
C ILE A 176 7.56 -21.66 -27.42
N PRO A 177 6.86 -21.79 -26.26
CA PRO A 177 7.50 -21.79 -24.95
C PRO A 177 8.57 -22.89 -24.87
N ASN A 178 9.75 -22.53 -24.35
CA ASN A 178 10.75 -23.54 -24.02
C ASN A 178 10.17 -24.51 -22.97
N SER A 179 10.47 -25.79 -23.07
CA SER A 179 9.97 -26.82 -22.15
C SER A 179 10.49 -26.67 -20.71
N LYS A 180 11.53 -25.88 -20.51
CA LYS A 180 12.03 -25.51 -19.17
C LYS A 180 11.40 -24.18 -18.77
N TYR A 181 10.72 -24.17 -17.61
CA TYR A 181 10.33 -22.93 -16.97
C TYR A 181 11.58 -22.09 -16.67
N VAL A 182 11.44 -20.79 -16.77
CA VAL A 182 12.36 -19.92 -16.06
C VAL A 182 12.05 -20.09 -14.57
N ASN A 183 13.00 -20.63 -13.82
CA ASN A 183 12.86 -20.87 -12.38
C ASN A 183 12.98 -19.56 -11.59
N LEU A 184 12.07 -18.63 -11.87
CA LEU A 184 12.01 -17.32 -11.22
C LEU A 184 10.62 -17.17 -10.59
N PRO A 185 10.40 -17.65 -9.36
CA PRO A 185 9.09 -17.63 -8.75
C PRO A 185 8.59 -16.20 -8.53
N ALA A 186 7.36 -15.91 -8.95
CA ALA A 186 6.73 -14.61 -8.74
C ALA A 186 6.12 -14.48 -7.35
N PRO A 187 6.22 -13.32 -6.68
CA PRO A 187 5.54 -13.09 -5.43
C PRO A 187 4.03 -12.94 -5.66
N VAL A 188 3.26 -13.64 -4.85
CA VAL A 188 1.81 -13.48 -4.71
C VAL A 188 1.54 -12.64 -3.48
N TRP A 189 0.73 -11.60 -3.64
CA TRP A 189 0.41 -10.67 -2.57
C TRP A 189 -0.88 -11.03 -1.87
N SER A 190 -0.87 -10.94 -0.54
CA SER A 190 -2.07 -11.03 0.29
C SER A 190 -2.03 -9.99 1.39
N ALA A 191 -3.20 -9.64 1.92
CA ALA A 191 -3.32 -8.74 3.05
C ALA A 191 -3.93 -9.50 4.23
N ILE A 192 -3.25 -9.49 5.37
CA ILE A 192 -3.77 -10.03 6.63
C ILE A 192 -4.50 -8.89 7.33
N PRO A 193 -5.83 -9.01 7.54
CA PRO A 193 -6.58 -8.03 8.32
C PRO A 193 -5.94 -7.85 9.69
N PRO A 194 -5.83 -6.63 10.21
CA PRO A 194 -5.30 -6.40 11.53
C PRO A 194 -6.22 -6.99 12.61
N ALA A 195 -5.63 -7.41 13.72
CA ALA A 195 -6.40 -7.93 14.86
C ALA A 195 -7.36 -6.88 15.46
N ASN A 196 -7.03 -5.60 15.32
CA ASN A 196 -7.91 -4.48 15.70
C ASN A 196 -8.41 -3.78 14.43
N PRO A 197 -9.73 -3.65 14.22
CA PRO A 197 -10.27 -2.89 13.11
C PRO A 197 -9.68 -1.49 13.09
N GLY A 198 -9.09 -1.09 11.97
CA GLY A 198 -8.51 0.25 11.78
C GLY A 198 -6.99 0.32 11.79
N LEU A 199 -6.27 -0.68 12.31
CA LEU A 199 -4.84 -0.78 12.04
C LEU A 199 -4.61 -1.07 10.55
N ALA A 200 -3.50 -0.56 10.04
CA ALA A 200 -3.07 -0.92 8.71
C ALA A 200 -2.91 -2.45 8.61
N PRO A 201 -3.29 -3.06 7.48
CA PRO A 201 -3.09 -4.48 7.26
C PRO A 201 -1.62 -4.81 7.20
N VAL A 202 -1.29 -6.03 7.54
CA VAL A 202 0.02 -6.59 7.21
C VAL A 202 -0.06 -7.13 5.79
N VAL A 203 0.78 -6.60 4.90
CA VAL A 203 0.92 -7.13 3.54
C VAL A 203 1.93 -8.26 3.55
N VAL A 204 1.56 -9.37 2.95
CA VAL A 204 2.43 -10.53 2.79
C VAL A 204 2.70 -10.73 1.31
N ALA A 205 3.97 -10.76 0.95
CA ALA A 205 4.44 -11.23 -0.35
C ALA A 205 4.92 -12.67 -0.17
N GLU A 206 4.28 -13.61 -0.82
CA GLU A 206 4.61 -15.02 -0.77
C GLU A 206 5.22 -15.47 -2.10
N VAL A 207 6.43 -16.04 -2.03
CA VAL A 207 7.12 -16.68 -3.16
C VAL A 207 7.11 -18.19 -2.92
N GLN A 208 6.71 -18.95 -3.94
CA GLN A 208 6.66 -20.42 -3.87
C GLN A 208 7.79 -21.02 -4.71
N ALA A 209 8.42 -22.07 -4.19
CA ALA A 209 9.40 -22.83 -4.95
C ALA A 209 8.76 -23.42 -6.22
N PRO A 210 9.51 -23.55 -7.32
CA PRO A 210 9.08 -24.31 -8.48
C PRO A 210 8.67 -25.73 -8.07
N PRO A 211 7.67 -26.34 -8.73
CA PRO A 211 7.19 -27.68 -8.37
C PRO A 211 8.30 -28.74 -8.32
N ALA A 212 8.32 -29.57 -7.29
CA ALA A 212 9.24 -30.67 -7.19
C ALA A 212 8.92 -31.78 -8.20
N PRO A 213 9.92 -32.49 -8.74
CA PRO A 213 9.70 -33.73 -9.47
C PRO A 213 9.06 -34.80 -8.56
N PRO A 214 8.36 -35.79 -9.13
CA PRO A 214 7.84 -36.89 -8.33
C PRO A 214 8.94 -37.61 -7.52
N ALA A 215 8.65 -37.87 -6.25
CA ALA A 215 9.48 -38.66 -5.33
C ALA A 215 10.85 -38.07 -4.92
N ARG A 216 11.17 -36.81 -5.27
CA ARG A 216 12.38 -36.13 -4.76
C ARG A 216 12.16 -34.64 -4.66
N PHE A 217 12.97 -33.97 -3.84
CA PHE A 217 12.96 -32.50 -3.76
C PHE A 217 13.29 -31.86 -5.12
N GLY A 218 12.74 -30.68 -5.38
CA GLY A 218 13.09 -29.84 -6.52
C GLY A 218 14.50 -29.25 -6.36
N ASP A 219 14.95 -28.54 -7.39
CA ASP A 219 16.19 -27.80 -7.30
C ASP A 219 16.05 -26.65 -6.30
N ALA A 220 17.04 -26.51 -5.44
CA ALA A 220 17.06 -25.45 -4.44
C ALA A 220 17.61 -24.13 -5.03
N GLN A 221 17.09 -23.02 -4.53
CA GLN A 221 17.53 -21.69 -4.91
C GLN A 221 17.76 -20.83 -3.67
N TRP A 222 18.85 -20.09 -3.65
CA TRP A 222 19.04 -19.01 -2.70
C TRP A 222 18.25 -17.78 -3.17
N VAL A 223 17.47 -17.21 -2.25
CA VAL A 223 16.69 -16.00 -2.49
C VAL A 223 17.15 -14.93 -1.52
N LYS A 224 17.66 -13.82 -2.07
CA LYS A 224 17.96 -12.61 -1.32
C LYS A 224 16.78 -11.65 -1.45
N VAL A 225 16.26 -11.18 -0.33
CA VAL A 225 15.08 -10.33 -0.28
C VAL A 225 15.44 -8.97 0.27
N TYR A 226 15.05 -7.94 -0.44
CA TYR A 226 15.11 -6.55 0.00
C TYR A 226 13.68 -6.06 0.26
N LYS A 227 13.46 -5.39 1.38
CA LYS A 227 12.15 -4.93 1.82
C LYS A 227 12.14 -3.41 1.95
N VAL A 228 11.19 -2.78 1.29
CA VAL A 228 10.99 -1.32 1.36
C VAL A 228 9.51 -1.01 1.49
N GLU A 229 9.20 0.01 2.28
CA GLU A 229 7.85 0.57 2.43
C GLU A 229 7.88 2.02 1.96
N GLN A 230 6.92 2.40 1.10
CA GLN A 230 6.89 3.71 0.46
C GLN A 230 5.69 4.53 0.90
N GLN A 231 5.91 5.84 1.13
CA GLN A 231 4.84 6.78 1.47
C GLN A 231 3.91 7.08 0.29
N GLY A 232 4.40 6.98 -0.94
CA GLY A 232 3.61 7.12 -2.16
C GLY A 232 3.19 5.79 -2.74
N LYS A 233 2.21 5.81 -3.64
CA LYS A 233 1.94 4.68 -4.53
C LYS A 233 3.08 4.58 -5.53
N VAL A 234 3.43 3.36 -5.89
CA VAL A 234 4.49 3.04 -6.84
C VAL A 234 3.87 2.67 -8.17
N ASP A 235 4.39 3.20 -9.28
CA ASP A 235 3.99 2.78 -10.62
C ASP A 235 5.05 1.87 -11.26
N LEU A 236 4.69 1.22 -12.37
CA LEU A 236 5.61 0.28 -13.02
C LEU A 236 6.87 0.97 -13.54
N ASN A 237 6.80 2.24 -13.96
CA ASN A 237 7.99 2.95 -14.42
C ASN A 237 9.00 3.17 -13.29
N GLU A 238 8.52 3.35 -12.06
CA GLU A 238 9.37 3.51 -10.88
C GLU A 238 10.07 2.20 -10.50
N LEU A 239 9.44 1.05 -10.78
CA LEU A 239 10.07 -0.26 -10.58
C LEU A 239 11.01 -0.64 -11.73
N VAL A 240 10.73 -0.18 -12.95
CA VAL A 240 11.48 -0.49 -14.18
C VAL A 240 12.67 0.44 -14.35
N GLY A 241 12.57 1.70 -13.96
CA GLY A 241 13.67 2.65 -14.04
C GLY A 241 14.72 2.37 -12.97
N ASP A 242 15.94 2.81 -13.22
CA ASP A 242 17.01 2.85 -12.21
C ASP A 242 16.64 3.84 -11.08
N ASN A 243 15.62 3.44 -10.32
CA ASN A 243 15.06 4.26 -9.28
C ASN A 243 15.48 3.76 -7.89
N HIS A 244 16.74 4.06 -7.54
CA HIS A 244 17.29 3.79 -6.21
C HIS A 244 16.44 4.35 -5.05
N ALA A 245 15.50 5.26 -5.33
CA ALA A 245 14.57 5.77 -4.31
C ALA A 245 13.46 4.76 -3.99
N VAL A 246 13.03 3.95 -4.96
CA VAL A 246 11.98 2.93 -4.77
C VAL A 246 12.56 1.62 -4.24
N VAL A 247 13.69 1.20 -4.77
CA VAL A 247 14.46 0.04 -4.30
C VAL A 247 15.91 0.47 -4.14
N PRO A 248 16.28 1.17 -3.05
CA PRO A 248 17.63 1.66 -2.87
C PRO A 248 18.63 0.51 -2.81
N GLU A 249 19.70 0.60 -3.58
CA GLU A 249 20.80 -0.37 -3.56
C GLU A 249 21.67 -0.23 -2.31
N ASN A 250 21.50 0.85 -1.55
CA ASN A 250 22.33 1.12 -0.39
C ASN A 250 21.88 0.29 0.81
N ALA A 251 22.69 -0.70 1.18
CA ALA A 251 22.45 -1.65 2.26
C ALA A 251 22.16 -1.02 3.64
N ALA A 252 22.47 0.27 3.85
CA ALA A 252 22.24 0.96 5.11
C ALA A 252 20.76 1.31 5.39
N GLN A 253 19.90 1.23 4.37
CA GLN A 253 18.48 1.63 4.46
C GLN A 253 17.49 0.48 4.23
N LEU A 254 17.97 -0.74 3.94
CA LEU A 254 17.16 -1.88 3.55
C LEU A 254 17.24 -3.00 4.58
N GLU A 255 16.10 -3.53 4.96
CA GLU A 255 16.04 -4.83 5.60
C GLU A 255 16.31 -5.90 4.54
N THR A 256 17.47 -6.55 4.59
CA THR A 256 17.81 -7.67 3.70
C THR A 256 17.74 -8.99 4.46
N SER A 257 17.29 -10.03 3.78
CA SER A 257 17.28 -11.39 4.31
C SER A 257 17.60 -12.39 3.21
N TRP A 258 18.24 -13.49 3.59
CA TRP A 258 18.45 -14.65 2.74
C TRP A 258 17.50 -15.77 3.15
N SER A 259 17.12 -16.60 2.22
CA SER A 259 16.33 -17.82 2.45
C SER A 259 16.65 -18.85 1.38
N LEU A 260 16.66 -20.11 1.77
CA LEU A 260 16.71 -21.20 0.80
C LEU A 260 15.28 -21.60 0.43
N LEU A 261 14.98 -21.65 -0.85
CA LEU A 261 13.71 -22.04 -1.42
C LEU A 261 13.84 -23.38 -2.14
N GLN A 262 13.08 -24.41 -1.71
CA GLN A 262 13.09 -25.74 -2.30
C GLN A 262 11.76 -26.45 -2.07
N ALA A 263 11.16 -26.98 -3.14
CA ALA A 263 9.91 -27.72 -3.05
C ALA A 263 10.10 -29.15 -2.55
N ASP A 264 9.23 -29.60 -1.66
CA ASP A 264 9.19 -30.96 -1.09
C ASP A 264 8.19 -31.82 -1.90
N PRO A 265 8.58 -33.00 -2.42
CA PRO A 265 7.69 -33.87 -3.17
C PRO A 265 6.54 -34.45 -2.34
N ALA A 266 6.73 -34.57 -1.00
CA ALA A 266 5.72 -35.11 -0.09
C ALA A 266 4.58 -34.14 0.19
N ASP A 267 4.73 -32.87 -0.18
CA ASP A 267 3.83 -31.84 0.30
C ASP A 267 2.51 -31.75 -0.47
N GLY A 268 2.31 -32.46 -1.59
CA GLY A 268 1.02 -32.43 -2.31
C GLY A 268 0.40 -31.04 -2.39
N GLY A 269 1.21 -29.98 -2.21
CA GLY A 269 0.80 -28.59 -2.06
C GLY A 269 0.77 -28.06 -0.61
N ALA A 270 0.99 -28.87 0.44
CA ALA A 270 1.11 -28.45 1.84
C ALA A 270 2.58 -28.31 2.22
N GLN A 271 3.08 -27.11 2.29
CA GLN A 271 4.50 -26.78 2.17
C GLN A 271 5.23 -26.81 3.51
N ARG A 272 6.29 -27.61 3.58
CA ARG A 272 7.27 -27.52 4.64
C ARG A 272 8.12 -26.23 4.49
N ARG A 273 8.87 -25.89 5.54
CA ARG A 273 9.55 -24.59 5.76
C ARG A 273 10.33 -23.98 4.59
N ARG A 274 10.71 -24.76 3.57
CA ARG A 274 11.52 -24.30 2.43
C ARG A 274 10.74 -24.15 1.11
N GLY A 275 9.52 -24.67 1.03
CA GLY A 275 8.69 -24.56 -0.17
C GLY A 275 8.09 -23.17 -0.38
N LYS A 276 8.05 -22.37 0.70
CA LYS A 276 7.49 -20.99 0.68
C LYS A 276 8.39 -20.02 1.42
N LEU A 277 8.51 -18.85 0.83
CA LEU A 277 9.08 -17.69 1.45
C LEU A 277 7.99 -16.62 1.59
N ALA A 278 7.52 -16.38 2.81
CA ALA A 278 6.54 -15.34 3.10
C ALA A 278 7.23 -14.16 3.79
N ASN A 279 7.20 -13.00 3.14
CA ASN A 279 7.74 -11.76 3.67
C ASN A 279 6.59 -10.86 4.12
N GLN A 280 6.50 -10.61 5.42
CA GLN A 280 5.54 -9.69 6.00
C GLN A 280 6.11 -8.27 5.99
N GLY A 281 5.28 -7.30 5.64
CA GLY A 281 5.56 -5.87 5.75
C GLY A 281 4.34 -5.18 6.32
N GLY A 282 4.52 -4.43 7.41
CA GLY A 282 3.47 -3.57 7.95
C GLY A 282 3.36 -2.32 7.10
N VAL A 283 2.17 -1.97 6.63
CA VAL A 283 1.93 -0.63 6.10
C VAL A 283 1.68 0.27 7.29
N GLY A 284 2.77 0.82 7.85
CA GLY A 284 2.71 1.74 8.98
C GLY A 284 2.69 3.20 8.53
N ASN A 285 2.11 4.09 9.36
CA ASN A 285 2.34 5.53 9.37
C ASN A 285 2.33 6.25 7.99
N GLY A 286 1.30 6.01 7.15
CA GLY A 286 1.14 6.74 5.89
C GLY A 286 1.83 6.12 4.69
N ASN A 287 2.34 4.90 4.80
CA ASN A 287 2.87 4.18 3.65
C ASN A 287 1.71 3.64 2.79
N HIS A 288 1.81 3.86 1.49
CA HIS A 288 0.80 3.45 0.51
C HIS A 288 1.25 2.31 -0.39
N ALA A 289 2.52 1.91 -0.31
CA ALA A 289 3.06 0.81 -1.07
C ALA A 289 4.07 -0.02 -0.27
N VAL A 290 4.11 -1.31 -0.56
CA VAL A 290 5.11 -2.25 -0.09
C VAL A 290 5.85 -2.77 -1.30
N VAL A 291 7.17 -2.57 -1.31
CA VAL A 291 8.04 -3.02 -2.40
C VAL A 291 8.92 -4.15 -1.91
N ARG A 292 9.12 -5.15 -2.75
CA ARG A 292 10.04 -6.27 -2.54
C ARG A 292 10.89 -6.44 -3.78
N ARG A 293 12.21 -6.56 -3.57
CA ARG A 293 13.14 -7.02 -4.58
C ARG A 293 13.60 -8.41 -4.19
N TYR A 294 13.56 -9.33 -5.11
CA TYR A 294 14.07 -10.69 -4.98
C TYR A 294 15.22 -10.88 -5.96
N GLU A 295 16.33 -11.43 -5.48
CA GLU A 295 17.43 -11.89 -6.32
C GLU A 295 17.55 -13.40 -6.13
N TYR A 296 17.53 -14.15 -7.23
CA TYR A 296 17.53 -15.60 -7.23
C TYR A 296 18.88 -16.12 -7.71
N TYR A 297 19.42 -17.09 -6.99
CA TYR A 297 20.69 -17.72 -7.26
C TYR A 297 20.55 -19.24 -7.19
N GLN A 298 21.30 -19.96 -8.00
CA GLN A 298 21.37 -21.41 -7.92
C GLN A 298 21.97 -21.81 -6.56
N TYR A 299 21.49 -22.89 -6.02
CA TYR A 299 22.15 -23.52 -4.88
C TYR A 299 23.29 -24.40 -5.41
N ALA A 300 24.54 -24.08 -5.07
CA ALA A 300 25.75 -24.78 -5.48
C ALA A 300 26.28 -25.73 -4.38
N GLY A 301 25.60 -25.83 -3.25
CA GLY A 301 25.99 -26.69 -2.14
C GLY A 301 25.66 -28.17 -2.37
N VAL A 302 25.77 -28.94 -1.31
CA VAL A 302 25.59 -30.40 -1.33
C VAL A 302 24.12 -30.77 -1.26
N TYR A 303 23.68 -31.67 -2.13
CA TYR A 303 22.35 -32.29 -2.05
C TYR A 303 22.45 -33.71 -1.43
N ASP A 304 21.42 -34.10 -0.70
CA ASP A 304 21.23 -35.48 -0.31
C ASP A 304 21.12 -36.37 -1.56
N PRO A 305 21.93 -37.43 -1.68
CA PRO A 305 22.00 -38.22 -2.93
C PRO A 305 20.76 -39.05 -3.20
N ILE A 306 19.88 -39.26 -2.21
CA ILE A 306 18.67 -40.07 -2.33
C ILE A 306 17.44 -39.15 -2.53
N THR A 307 17.28 -38.20 -1.65
CA THR A 307 16.08 -37.31 -1.61
C THR A 307 16.24 -36.07 -2.47
N HIS A 308 17.46 -35.68 -2.82
CA HIS A 308 17.78 -34.39 -3.45
C HIS A 308 17.45 -33.18 -2.57
N GLU A 309 17.38 -33.37 -1.25
CA GLU A 309 17.24 -32.25 -0.32
C GLU A 309 18.55 -31.46 -0.24
N ALA A 310 18.48 -30.14 -0.25
CA ALA A 310 19.65 -29.28 -0.08
C ALA A 310 20.16 -29.33 1.37
N LEU A 311 21.43 -29.61 1.55
CA LEU A 311 22.11 -29.75 2.83
C LEU A 311 22.98 -28.51 3.10
N CYS A 312 22.43 -27.51 3.78
CA CYS A 312 23.19 -26.31 4.09
C CYS A 312 24.24 -26.55 5.16
N ALA A 313 25.43 -25.99 5.00
CA ALA A 313 26.55 -26.14 5.93
C ALA A 313 26.23 -25.52 7.32
N ASP A 314 25.41 -24.46 7.37
CA ASP A 314 24.97 -23.82 8.62
C ASP A 314 23.78 -24.50 9.29
N LEU A 315 23.23 -25.57 8.72
CA LEU A 315 22.07 -26.35 9.17
C LEU A 315 20.75 -25.51 9.26
N THR A 316 20.82 -24.20 9.23
CA THR A 316 19.65 -23.32 9.34
C THR A 316 19.14 -22.85 7.99
N CYS A 317 20.00 -22.83 6.97
CA CYS A 317 19.72 -22.33 5.63
C CYS A 317 19.16 -20.90 5.63
N THR A 318 19.66 -20.06 6.53
CA THR A 318 19.23 -18.66 6.66
C THR A 318 20.12 -17.68 5.89
N ALA A 319 21.31 -18.14 5.47
CA ALA A 319 22.21 -17.43 4.57
C ALA A 319 23.13 -18.44 3.86
N PRO A 320 23.59 -18.14 2.62
CA PRO A 320 24.51 -19.03 1.94
C PRO A 320 25.89 -19.04 2.61
N SER A 321 26.40 -20.23 2.87
CA SER A 321 27.81 -20.43 3.28
C SER A 321 28.74 -20.34 2.07
N PRO A 322 30.07 -20.13 2.27
CA PRO A 322 31.02 -20.13 1.18
C PRO A 322 30.91 -21.38 0.30
N GLY A 323 30.72 -21.20 -1.00
CA GLY A 323 30.55 -22.27 -1.97
C GLY A 323 29.13 -22.78 -2.15
N GLU A 324 28.14 -22.27 -1.41
CA GLU A 324 26.72 -22.64 -1.59
C GLU A 324 25.96 -21.68 -2.52
N LEU A 325 26.50 -20.48 -2.73
CA LEU A 325 25.93 -19.51 -3.65
C LEU A 325 26.46 -19.78 -5.06
N GLY A 326 25.58 -20.19 -5.94
CA GLY A 326 25.87 -20.42 -7.36
C GLY A 326 25.55 -19.22 -8.23
N ASP A 327 25.37 -19.49 -9.51
CA ASP A 327 25.11 -18.45 -10.53
C ASP A 327 23.74 -17.77 -10.32
N ALA A 328 23.66 -16.49 -10.71
CA ALA A 328 22.42 -15.76 -10.71
C ALA A 328 21.44 -16.36 -11.73
N ILE A 329 20.17 -16.48 -11.34
CA ILE A 329 19.05 -16.90 -12.20
C ILE A 329 18.34 -15.66 -12.75
N GLY A 330 18.16 -14.65 -11.90
CA GLY A 330 17.50 -13.40 -12.23
C GLY A 330 17.15 -12.60 -11.00
N ALA A 331 16.54 -11.44 -11.21
CA ALA A 331 16.04 -10.57 -10.15
C ALA A 331 14.64 -10.07 -10.50
N GLN A 332 13.88 -9.74 -9.46
CA GLN A 332 12.49 -9.30 -9.61
C GLN A 332 12.16 -8.22 -8.60
N ASN A 333 11.62 -7.11 -9.10
CA ASN A 333 11.01 -6.08 -8.28
C ASN A 333 9.50 -6.27 -8.32
N ALA A 334 8.86 -6.25 -7.17
CA ALA A 334 7.41 -6.34 -7.07
C ALA A 334 6.90 -5.37 -6.02
N ALA A 335 5.75 -4.76 -6.28
CA ALA A 335 5.12 -3.86 -5.34
C ALA A 335 3.62 -4.12 -5.24
N ALA A 336 3.08 -3.90 -4.06
CA ALA A 336 1.64 -3.82 -3.82
C ALA A 336 1.30 -2.41 -3.36
N ASN A 337 0.45 -1.73 -4.11
CA ASN A 337 -0.16 -0.47 -3.71
C ASN A 337 -1.41 -0.74 -2.89
N LEU A 338 -1.64 0.10 -1.90
CA LEU A 338 -2.77 -0.02 -0.98
C LEU A 338 -3.64 1.22 -1.07
N ASP A 339 -4.95 1.01 -1.15
CA ASP A 339 -5.93 2.09 -1.03
C ASP A 339 -6.24 2.33 0.44
N VAL A 340 -5.36 3.08 1.10
CA VAL A 340 -5.47 3.49 2.48
C VAL A 340 -5.34 5.00 2.60
N ASN A 341 -5.94 5.58 3.65
CA ASN A 341 -5.87 7.00 3.94
C ASN A 341 -5.53 7.24 5.41
N ALA A 342 -4.71 8.23 5.67
CA ALA A 342 -4.36 8.65 7.01
C ALA A 342 -5.44 9.52 7.64
N LEU A 343 -5.78 9.22 8.90
CA LEU A 343 -6.55 10.09 9.79
C LEU A 343 -5.63 10.62 10.87
N THR A 344 -5.40 11.92 10.87
CA THR A 344 -4.66 12.61 11.92
C THR A 344 -5.64 13.35 12.82
N VAL A 345 -5.57 13.12 14.13
CA VAL A 345 -6.41 13.83 15.11
C VAL A 345 -5.50 14.59 16.07
N SER A 346 -5.72 15.89 16.17
CA SER A 346 -5.02 16.78 17.12
C SER A 346 -5.97 17.16 18.25
N VAL A 347 -5.51 17.04 19.48
CA VAL A 347 -6.28 17.35 20.69
C VAL A 347 -5.68 18.58 21.35
N THR A 348 -6.52 19.56 21.64
CA THR A 348 -6.14 20.80 22.32
C THR A 348 -6.94 20.93 23.61
N GLY A 349 -6.26 21.20 24.74
CA GLY A 349 -6.86 21.31 26.04
C GLY A 349 -6.94 20.00 26.83
N GLY A 350 -7.69 19.99 27.92
CA GLY A 350 -7.76 18.87 28.85
C GLY A 350 -8.76 17.81 28.43
N GLY A 351 -8.38 16.92 27.55
CA GLY A 351 -9.25 15.85 27.11
C GLY A 351 -8.51 14.78 26.31
N SER A 352 -9.25 13.81 25.81
CA SER A 352 -8.76 12.75 24.94
C SER A 352 -9.75 12.45 23.83
N VAL A 353 -9.25 11.89 22.74
CA VAL A 353 -10.06 11.36 21.65
C VAL A 353 -9.73 9.89 21.47
N SER A 354 -10.76 9.07 21.31
CA SER A 354 -10.63 7.66 20.98
C SER A 354 -11.41 7.35 19.71
N SER A 355 -10.92 6.38 18.94
CA SER A 355 -11.68 5.79 17.84
C SER A 355 -12.49 4.59 18.35
N ALA A 356 -13.69 4.40 17.80
CA ALA A 356 -14.59 3.30 18.19
C ALA A 356 -13.98 1.92 17.91
N ASP A 357 -13.14 1.82 16.88
CA ASP A 357 -12.37 0.64 16.48
C ASP A 357 -11.12 0.40 17.38
N LYS A 358 -10.89 1.26 18.37
CA LYS A 358 -9.76 1.19 19.33
C LYS A 358 -8.37 1.34 18.72
N VAL A 359 -8.26 1.84 17.49
CA VAL A 359 -6.96 2.09 16.81
C VAL A 359 -6.14 3.10 17.59
N PHE A 360 -6.79 4.10 18.13
CA PHE A 360 -6.12 5.06 19.01
C PHE A 360 -7.02 5.56 20.14
N SER A 361 -6.35 5.95 21.22
CA SER A 361 -6.90 6.72 22.30
C SER A 361 -5.79 7.63 22.81
N CYS A 362 -5.90 8.91 22.59
CA CYS A 362 -4.81 9.84 22.90
C CYS A 362 -5.29 11.21 23.37
N GLY A 363 -4.45 11.88 24.14
CA GLY A 363 -4.69 13.24 24.66
C GLY A 363 -3.92 14.35 23.96
N ASN A 364 -3.20 14.06 22.87
CA ASN A 364 -2.43 15.05 22.13
C ASN A 364 -2.63 14.85 20.61
N LYS A 365 -1.78 14.08 19.96
CA LYS A 365 -1.87 13.79 18.53
C LYS A 365 -2.05 12.30 18.32
N CYS A 366 -3.08 11.95 17.56
CA CYS A 366 -3.36 10.57 17.18
C CYS A 366 -3.19 10.40 15.66
N TYR A 367 -2.89 9.19 15.30
CA TYR A 367 -2.73 8.80 13.93
C TYR A 367 -3.30 7.40 13.71
N GLY A 368 -4.03 7.20 12.62
CA GLY A 368 -4.55 5.91 12.19
C GLY A 368 -4.59 5.82 10.68
N VAL A 369 -4.38 4.63 10.13
CA VAL A 369 -4.48 4.36 8.70
C VAL A 369 -5.69 3.48 8.45
N TYR A 370 -6.53 3.89 7.52
CA TYR A 370 -7.83 3.28 7.23
C TYR A 370 -7.96 2.98 5.74
N ALA A 371 -8.70 1.92 5.41
CA ALA A 371 -9.03 1.61 4.04
C ALA A 371 -9.80 2.75 3.36
N GLN A 372 -9.62 2.89 2.06
CA GLN A 372 -10.37 3.83 1.22
C GLN A 372 -11.89 3.66 1.43
N GLY A 373 -12.57 4.75 1.74
CA GLY A 373 -14.01 4.75 1.97
C GLY A 373 -14.46 4.24 3.35
N ALA A 374 -13.54 3.84 4.23
CA ALA A 374 -13.85 3.45 5.60
C ALA A 374 -14.54 4.58 6.36
N THR A 375 -15.36 4.21 7.33
CA THR A 375 -16.03 5.15 8.23
C THR A 375 -15.49 5.00 9.65
N VAL A 376 -14.95 6.08 10.21
CA VAL A 376 -14.34 6.10 11.54
C VAL A 376 -15.16 6.96 12.48
N THR A 377 -15.62 6.39 13.60
CA THR A 377 -16.32 7.14 14.65
C THR A 377 -15.32 7.52 15.73
N LEU A 378 -15.23 8.82 15.99
CA LEU A 378 -14.40 9.42 17.03
C LEU A 378 -15.27 9.79 18.23
N THR A 379 -14.71 9.62 19.43
CA THR A 379 -15.34 10.02 20.69
C THR A 379 -14.39 10.92 21.46
N ALA A 380 -14.83 12.13 21.77
CA ALA A 380 -14.14 13.08 22.62
C ALA A 380 -14.54 12.86 24.09
N LYS A 381 -13.55 12.78 24.99
CA LYS A 381 -13.75 12.64 26.44
C LYS A 381 -12.96 13.70 27.16
N ALA A 382 -13.66 14.60 27.87
CA ALA A 382 -13.03 15.63 28.69
C ALA A 382 -12.43 15.03 29.95
N ASN A 383 -11.29 15.55 30.36
CA ASN A 383 -10.69 15.30 31.68
C ASN A 383 -11.44 16.09 32.78
N SER A 384 -11.22 15.73 34.06
CA SER A 384 -11.76 16.49 35.20
C SER A 384 -11.35 17.96 35.11
N GLY A 385 -12.30 18.87 35.28
CA GLY A 385 -12.07 20.32 35.16
C GLY A 385 -12.04 20.85 33.72
N SER A 386 -12.39 20.03 32.74
CA SER A 386 -12.50 20.44 31.32
C SER A 386 -13.84 20.03 30.73
N ALA A 387 -14.24 20.68 29.66
CA ALA A 387 -15.39 20.32 28.84
C ALA A 387 -14.98 20.24 27.36
N PHE A 388 -15.56 19.29 26.65
CA PHE A 388 -15.42 19.23 25.18
C PHE A 388 -16.18 20.42 24.56
N THR A 389 -15.51 21.16 23.70
CA THR A 389 -16.07 22.38 23.11
C THR A 389 -16.52 22.14 21.69
N SER A 390 -15.64 21.61 20.84
CA SER A 390 -15.96 21.42 19.42
C SER A 390 -14.98 20.54 18.68
N TRP A 391 -15.44 20.00 17.58
CA TRP A 391 -14.64 19.43 16.52
C TRP A 391 -14.29 20.47 15.46
N GLY A 392 -13.19 20.24 14.74
CA GLY A 392 -12.78 20.98 13.54
C GLY A 392 -12.13 20.07 12.50
N GLY A 393 -11.87 20.60 11.30
CA GLY A 393 -11.33 19.85 10.18
C GLY A 393 -12.38 18.99 9.48
N ALA A 394 -12.12 17.68 9.34
CA ALA A 394 -13.07 16.74 8.73
C ALA A 394 -14.28 16.42 9.62
N CYS A 395 -14.27 16.86 10.87
CA CYS A 395 -15.40 16.87 11.78
C CYS A 395 -15.89 18.29 12.02
N ALA A 396 -17.15 18.43 12.41
CA ALA A 396 -17.73 19.71 12.84
C ALA A 396 -18.75 19.51 13.95
N GLY A 397 -19.02 20.60 14.72
CA GLY A 397 -20.02 20.62 15.78
C GLY A 397 -19.46 20.35 17.16
N ASN A 398 -20.37 20.23 18.14
CA ASN A 398 -20.06 20.11 19.57
C ASN A 398 -20.57 18.82 20.22
N LEU A 399 -21.09 17.89 19.44
CA LEU A 399 -21.43 16.56 19.94
C LEU A 399 -20.14 15.82 20.27
N ALA A 400 -20.15 15.06 21.38
CA ALA A 400 -18.96 14.32 21.82
C ALA A 400 -18.49 13.24 20.81
N THR A 401 -19.33 12.89 19.84
CA THR A 401 -19.01 11.93 18.80
C THR A 401 -19.00 12.59 17.42
N CYS A 402 -18.09 12.14 16.56
CA CYS A 402 -18.02 12.55 15.17
C CYS A 402 -17.69 11.34 14.28
N THR A 403 -18.25 11.30 13.09
CA THR A 403 -18.01 10.24 12.11
C THR A 403 -17.30 10.83 10.89
N VAL A 404 -16.16 10.23 10.53
CA VAL A 404 -15.29 10.64 9.41
C VAL A 404 -15.33 9.57 8.33
N SER A 405 -15.60 9.96 7.08
CA SER A 405 -15.46 9.09 5.91
C SER A 405 -14.07 9.26 5.30
N MET A 406 -13.35 8.14 5.15
CA MET A 406 -11.96 8.07 4.72
C MET A 406 -11.83 7.95 3.19
N GLY A 407 -12.55 8.78 2.44
CA GLY A 407 -12.40 8.89 0.97
C GLY A 407 -11.09 9.55 0.50
N ALA A 408 -10.36 10.17 1.42
CA ALA A 408 -9.02 10.75 1.26
C ALA A 408 -8.39 10.93 2.64
N GLU A 409 -7.13 11.34 2.70
CA GLU A 409 -6.49 11.74 3.96
C GLU A 409 -7.30 12.81 4.70
N LYS A 410 -7.43 12.67 6.01
CA LYS A 410 -8.24 13.54 6.85
C LYS A 410 -7.47 14.03 8.06
N THR A 411 -7.74 15.28 8.40
CA THR A 411 -7.30 15.87 9.68
C THR A 411 -8.52 16.30 10.48
N VAL A 412 -8.53 15.97 11.76
CA VAL A 412 -9.56 16.35 12.73
C VAL A 412 -8.88 17.06 13.89
N THR A 413 -9.54 18.08 14.42
CA THR A 413 -9.13 18.72 15.67
C THR A 413 -10.24 18.58 16.71
N ALA A 414 -9.85 18.33 17.96
CA ALA A 414 -10.75 18.29 19.10
C ALA A 414 -10.33 19.37 20.11
N LEU A 415 -11.24 20.27 20.45
CA LEU A 415 -11.00 21.36 21.38
C LEU A 415 -11.69 21.07 22.70
N PHE A 416 -10.94 21.15 23.78
CA PHE A 416 -11.41 21.11 25.17
C PHE A 416 -11.05 22.39 25.87
N THR A 417 -11.99 22.96 26.63
CA THR A 417 -11.79 24.16 27.45
C THR A 417 -11.92 23.83 28.93
N THR A 418 -11.17 24.55 29.79
CA THR A 418 -11.30 24.42 31.25
C THR A 418 -12.65 24.94 31.70
N VAL A 419 -13.36 24.17 32.51
CA VAL A 419 -14.57 24.64 33.22
C VAL A 419 -14.15 25.10 34.59
N ALA A 420 -14.43 26.36 34.92
CA ALA A 420 -14.27 26.85 36.30
C ALA A 420 -15.17 26.00 37.20
N GLY A 421 -14.58 25.28 38.14
CA GLY A 421 -15.30 24.45 39.11
C GLY A 421 -16.32 25.28 39.89
N GLY A 422 -17.61 24.96 39.71
CA GLY A 422 -18.67 25.45 40.57
C GLY A 422 -18.57 24.79 41.94
N GLY A 423 -17.70 25.31 42.80
CA GLY A 423 -17.63 25.00 44.22
C GLY A 423 -18.52 25.97 44.98
N GLY A 424 -19.68 25.47 45.47
CA GLY A 424 -20.55 26.23 46.33
C GLY A 424 -19.91 26.48 47.71
N GLY A 425 -20.06 27.69 48.21
CA GLY A 425 -20.09 27.95 49.66
C GLY A 425 -19.00 28.82 50.25
N GLY A 426 -19.26 30.11 50.45
CA GLY A 426 -18.98 30.82 51.68
C GLY A 426 -17.69 31.62 51.79
N GLY A 427 -17.80 32.94 51.61
CA GLY A 427 -17.24 33.91 52.57
C GLY A 427 -15.84 34.45 52.37
N GLY A 428 -15.74 35.67 51.90
CA GLY A 428 -14.78 36.63 52.45
C GLY A 428 -13.48 36.91 51.73
N GLY A 429 -13.45 38.00 50.98
CA GLY A 429 -12.36 38.94 50.99
C GLY A 429 -11.07 38.72 50.25
N GLY A 430 -10.82 39.53 49.23
CA GLY A 430 -9.47 39.96 48.91
C GLY A 430 -8.90 39.55 47.56
N GLY A 431 -9.05 40.38 46.58
CA GLY A 431 -8.14 40.79 45.52
C GLY A 431 -7.21 39.79 44.87
N GLY A 432 -7.44 39.51 43.61
CA GLY A 432 -6.46 38.89 42.73
C GLY A 432 -7.11 38.41 41.48
N GLY A 433 -7.28 39.27 40.45
CA GLY A 433 -7.90 38.96 39.18
C GLY A 433 -7.16 37.92 38.36
N GLY A 434 -7.67 36.71 38.38
CA GLY A 434 -7.41 35.68 37.41
C GLY A 434 -8.59 35.53 36.44
N GLY A 435 -8.96 36.60 35.76
CA GLY A 435 -9.99 36.58 34.74
C GLY A 435 -9.57 35.68 33.61
N ASN A 436 -10.48 34.85 33.13
CA ASN A 436 -10.41 34.13 31.89
C ASN A 436 -10.26 35.17 30.75
N SER A 437 -9.02 35.66 30.53
CA SER A 437 -8.74 36.72 29.57
C SER A 437 -8.92 36.13 28.21
N GLN A 438 -9.96 36.57 27.49
CA GLN A 438 -10.12 36.34 26.10
C GLN A 438 -9.58 37.54 25.32
N PHE A 439 -8.94 37.30 24.22
CA PHE A 439 -8.49 38.31 23.28
C PHE A 439 -9.21 38.18 21.95
N LYS A 440 -9.51 39.33 21.37
CA LYS A 440 -10.19 39.40 20.09
C LYS A 440 -9.17 39.29 18.92
N VAL A 441 -9.44 38.39 17.99
CA VAL A 441 -8.77 38.39 16.70
C VAL A 441 -9.72 38.98 15.67
N SER A 442 -9.25 39.98 14.92
CA SER A 442 -9.97 40.62 13.84
C SER A 442 -9.21 40.44 12.52
N VAL A 443 -9.88 39.95 11.49
CA VAL A 443 -9.31 39.73 10.17
C VAL A 443 -9.90 40.74 9.19
N GLY A 444 -9.03 41.55 8.59
CA GLY A 444 -9.36 42.36 7.40
C GLY A 444 -9.04 41.60 6.12
N ARG A 445 -9.69 41.94 5.05
CA ARG A 445 -9.38 41.44 3.70
C ARG A 445 -9.29 42.57 2.71
N SER A 446 -8.30 42.53 1.81
CA SER A 446 -8.32 43.30 0.57
C SER A 446 -8.75 42.38 -0.56
N ASN A 447 -9.78 42.74 -1.27
CA ASN A 447 -10.36 41.99 -2.39
C ASN A 447 -11.06 40.66 -1.99
N ALA A 448 -11.46 39.87 -2.98
CA ALA A 448 -12.15 38.60 -2.78
C ALA A 448 -11.17 37.53 -2.26
N GLY A 449 -11.61 36.73 -1.31
CA GLY A 449 -10.85 35.65 -0.67
C GLY A 449 -11.48 35.27 0.64
N THR A 450 -11.12 34.15 1.21
CA THR A 450 -11.59 33.68 2.52
C THR A 450 -10.44 33.49 3.49
N VAL A 451 -10.70 33.68 4.78
CA VAL A 451 -9.75 33.36 5.85
C VAL A 451 -10.46 32.53 6.89
N LEU A 452 -9.92 31.38 7.19
CA LEU A 452 -10.41 30.45 8.22
C LEU A 452 -9.43 30.40 9.38
N SER A 453 -9.96 30.31 10.61
CA SER A 453 -9.15 29.99 11.79
C SER A 453 -9.20 28.48 12.08
N ASN A 454 -8.07 27.94 12.61
CA ASN A 454 -8.00 26.56 13.14
C ASN A 454 -8.96 26.34 14.32
N LEU A 455 -9.24 27.37 15.11
CA LEU A 455 -10.26 27.36 16.15
C LEU A 455 -11.55 27.96 15.58
N PRO A 456 -12.74 27.43 15.94
CA PRO A 456 -14.01 27.98 15.51
C PRO A 456 -14.17 29.45 15.93
N GLY A 457 -14.64 30.27 15.01
CA GLY A 457 -14.90 31.68 15.29
C GLY A 457 -14.63 32.60 14.12
N ILE A 458 -13.58 32.36 13.33
CA ILE A 458 -13.30 33.14 12.13
C ILE A 458 -13.51 32.29 10.89
N ASN A 459 -14.49 32.71 10.09
CA ASN A 459 -14.71 32.33 8.71
C ASN A 459 -14.93 33.63 7.94
N CYS A 460 -13.83 34.30 7.61
CA CYS A 460 -13.88 35.63 7.02
C CYS A 460 -14.24 35.56 5.54
N GLY A 461 -15.41 35.39 5.30
CA GLY A 461 -16.34 35.45 4.21
C GLY A 461 -17.68 35.91 4.76
N SER A 462 -18.01 35.48 5.98
CA SER A 462 -19.20 35.83 6.75
C SER A 462 -18.90 36.38 8.15
N ASN A 463 -17.93 35.82 8.87
CA ASN A 463 -17.55 36.26 10.20
C ASN A 463 -16.02 36.48 10.26
N CYS A 464 -15.59 37.72 10.41
CA CYS A 464 -14.19 38.13 10.36
C CYS A 464 -13.58 38.45 11.72
N SER A 465 -14.27 38.20 12.83
CA SER A 465 -13.68 38.38 14.15
C SER A 465 -14.25 37.42 15.18
N ALA A 466 -13.43 36.99 16.14
CA ALA A 466 -13.84 36.13 17.24
C ALA A 466 -12.93 36.35 18.46
N ASN A 467 -13.46 36.00 19.63
CA ASN A 467 -12.69 35.99 20.89
C ASN A 467 -12.14 34.58 21.12
N PHE A 468 -10.88 34.50 21.50
CA PHE A 468 -10.19 33.25 21.83
C PHE A 468 -9.50 33.38 23.19
N ALA A 469 -9.28 32.29 23.89
CA ALA A 469 -8.61 32.28 25.18
C ALA A 469 -7.18 32.86 25.10
N ALA A 470 -6.75 33.54 26.13
CA ALA A 470 -5.36 34.00 26.26
C ALA A 470 -4.38 32.83 26.08
N ASN A 471 -3.24 33.08 25.48
CA ASN A 471 -2.19 32.12 25.13
C ASN A 471 -2.59 31.02 24.12
N SER A 472 -3.77 31.12 23.49
CA SER A 472 -4.13 30.24 22.38
C SER A 472 -3.25 30.51 21.17
N LEU A 473 -2.85 29.44 20.49
CA LEU A 473 -2.25 29.51 19.16
C LEU A 473 -3.36 29.50 18.10
N ILE A 474 -3.53 30.63 17.43
CA ILE A 474 -4.48 30.77 16.34
C ILE A 474 -3.74 30.65 15.02
N THR A 475 -4.12 29.67 14.21
CA THR A 475 -3.65 29.51 12.83
C THR A 475 -4.72 30.02 11.89
N LEU A 476 -4.41 31.04 11.12
CA LEU A 476 -5.28 31.57 10.07
C LEU A 476 -4.80 31.05 8.71
N THR A 477 -5.71 30.57 7.88
CA THR A 477 -5.44 30.10 6.52
C THR A 477 -6.20 30.96 5.52
N ALA A 478 -5.47 31.63 4.64
CA ALA A 478 -6.02 32.44 3.56
C ALA A 478 -6.20 31.60 2.29
N THR A 479 -7.38 31.64 1.69
CA THR A 479 -7.71 30.92 0.45
C THR A 479 -8.20 31.92 -0.60
N PRO A 480 -7.45 32.14 -1.68
CA PRO A 480 -7.89 32.98 -2.79
C PRO A 480 -8.97 32.27 -3.61
N PRO A 481 -9.88 32.99 -4.28
CA PRO A 481 -10.77 32.44 -5.28
C PRO A 481 -10.00 31.86 -6.49
N ALA A 482 -10.67 31.05 -7.29
CA ALA A 482 -10.10 30.52 -8.51
C ALA A 482 -9.59 31.64 -9.44
N GLY A 483 -8.36 31.53 -9.91
CA GLY A 483 -7.71 32.49 -10.80
C GLY A 483 -7.08 33.70 -10.10
N LEU A 484 -7.22 33.83 -8.78
CA LEU A 484 -6.59 34.90 -7.99
C LEU A 484 -5.47 34.35 -7.10
N ALA A 485 -4.58 35.22 -6.63
CA ALA A 485 -3.46 34.85 -5.79
C ALA A 485 -3.56 35.49 -4.39
N PHE A 486 -3.04 34.80 -3.38
CA PHE A 486 -2.78 35.40 -2.08
C PHE A 486 -1.46 36.19 -2.16
N LEU A 487 -1.50 37.46 -1.77
CA LEU A 487 -0.37 38.38 -1.85
C LEU A 487 0.42 38.50 -0.54
N GLY A 488 -0.23 38.23 0.59
CA GLY A 488 0.45 38.23 1.89
C GLY A 488 -0.40 38.73 3.04
N TRP A 489 0.16 38.63 4.23
CA TRP A 489 -0.37 39.10 5.51
C TRP A 489 0.24 40.43 5.93
N SER A 490 -0.54 41.24 6.65
CA SER A 490 -0.05 42.38 7.41
C SER A 490 -0.74 42.49 8.77
N GLY A 491 -0.16 43.23 9.71
CA GLY A 491 -0.63 43.35 11.09
C GLY A 491 0.06 42.38 12.04
N ALA A 492 -0.69 41.61 12.85
CA ALA A 492 -0.13 40.64 13.78
C ALA A 492 0.55 39.45 13.08
N CYS A 493 0.34 39.27 11.79
CA CYS A 493 1.08 38.39 10.89
C CYS A 493 1.71 39.18 9.76
N THR A 494 2.81 38.65 9.23
CA THR A 494 3.50 39.19 8.05
C THR A 494 4.00 38.06 7.16
N GLY A 495 4.23 38.33 5.89
CA GLY A 495 4.78 37.39 4.92
C GLY A 495 3.75 36.89 3.90
N THR A 496 4.24 36.10 2.93
CA THR A 496 3.48 35.64 1.75
C THR A 496 2.99 34.19 1.89
N SER A 497 3.32 33.47 2.97
CA SER A 497 2.74 32.15 3.24
C SER A 497 1.23 32.30 3.49
N PRO A 498 0.36 31.48 2.86
CA PRO A 498 -1.09 31.53 3.10
C PRO A 498 -1.49 31.12 4.54
N VAL A 499 -0.56 30.61 5.33
CA VAL A 499 -0.76 30.21 6.72
C VAL A 499 -0.06 31.19 7.66
N CYS A 500 -0.81 31.69 8.64
CA CYS A 500 -0.36 32.61 9.67
C CYS A 500 -0.63 32.04 11.07
N ASN A 501 0.35 32.07 11.97
CA ASN A 501 0.25 31.60 13.35
C ASN A 501 0.39 32.77 14.33
N ILE A 502 -0.58 32.91 15.25
CA ILE A 502 -0.60 33.97 16.27
C ILE A 502 -0.78 33.34 17.65
N THR A 503 0.15 33.54 18.56
CA THR A 503 -0.07 33.26 19.99
C THR A 503 -0.71 34.49 20.64
N LEU A 504 -1.93 34.32 21.18
CA LEU A 504 -2.73 35.43 21.69
C LEU A 504 -2.32 35.86 23.10
N THR A 505 -1.59 36.96 23.18
CA THR A 505 -1.25 37.64 24.46
C THR A 505 -2.00 38.97 24.61
N LYS A 506 -2.70 39.42 23.58
CA LYS A 506 -3.50 40.65 23.50
C LYS A 506 -4.43 40.58 22.31
N ASP A 507 -5.36 41.51 22.18
CA ASP A 507 -6.17 41.70 20.97
C ASP A 507 -5.27 41.87 19.74
N SER A 508 -5.61 41.16 18.68
CA SER A 508 -4.79 41.06 17.47
C SER A 508 -5.60 41.34 16.22
N SER A 509 -4.99 42.12 15.31
CA SER A 509 -5.59 42.42 14.02
C SER A 509 -4.64 42.01 12.90
N VAL A 510 -5.17 41.34 11.90
CA VAL A 510 -4.44 40.93 10.69
C VAL A 510 -5.20 41.32 9.44
N VAL A 511 -4.49 41.53 8.34
CA VAL A 511 -5.10 41.77 7.03
C VAL A 511 -4.53 40.74 6.04
N ALA A 512 -5.41 40.03 5.36
CA ALA A 512 -5.10 39.13 4.25
C ALA A 512 -5.27 39.89 2.92
N SER A 513 -4.23 39.97 2.14
CA SER A 513 -4.24 40.64 0.82
C SER A 513 -4.33 39.63 -0.30
N PHE A 514 -5.28 39.85 -1.20
CA PHE A 514 -5.48 39.00 -2.40
C PHE A 514 -5.35 39.86 -3.66
N SER A 515 -4.96 39.27 -4.80
CA SER A 515 -4.93 39.94 -6.08
C SER A 515 -6.33 40.39 -6.51
N LYS A 516 -6.39 41.35 -7.43
CA LYS A 516 -7.64 41.81 -8.07
C LYS A 516 -8.02 40.89 -9.20
#